data_fe6065fd53ee2f7dd37b17da04d6d719
#
_entry.id   fe6065fd53ee2f7dd37b17da04d6d719
#
_cell.length_a   1.000
_cell.length_b   1.000
_cell.length_c   1.000
_cell.angle_alpha   90.00
_cell.angle_beta   90.00
_cell.angle_gamma   90.00
#
_symmetry.space_group_name_H-M   'P 1'
#
loop_
_entity.id
_entity.type
_entity.pdbx_description
1 polymer ?
#
loop_
_entity_poly.entity_id
_entity_poly.type
_entity_poly.pdbx_seq_one_letter_code
_entity_poly.pdbx_strand_id
1 'polypeptide(L)'
;MGARSVTIAPMTALHSFISRYPNKTISAAVYDLQTGREIFANADVMMHPASTMKVPVMMEVFRQAQAGLLSLDERLPIYNSFNSIVDGSEFALEEADDSDKTLYARIGESETIRELNRLMIVRSSNLATNLLMERVGTSRVDAFIKELGIADMTVIRGLEDKKAYRLNINNSASARSSTRMMRLIAEGKVISRQACDEMIQVMLGQEFNESIPALLPGGVRVAHKTGWTGDFFHDIGIVFPPNREPFAISLFTYGFPENDESQAHNCMAEISSIIYSELIG
;
A
#
# COMPACT_ATOMS: atom_id res chain seq x y z
N MET A 1 35.36 10.01 4.58
CA MET A 1 34.26 9.20 4.05
C MET A 1 33.52 10.07 3.03
N GLY A 2 33.79 9.84 1.73
CA GLY A 2 33.24 10.67 0.67
C GLY A 2 31.76 10.35 0.41
N ALA A 3 30.91 11.35 0.46
CA ALA A 3 29.54 11.25 -0.02
C ALA A 3 29.59 10.94 -1.52
N ARG A 4 29.10 9.76 -1.92
CA ARG A 4 28.87 9.45 -3.33
C ARG A 4 27.72 10.33 -3.81
N SER A 5 28.01 11.27 -4.67
CA SER A 5 27.01 12.03 -5.42
C SER A 5 26.22 11.04 -6.28
N VAL A 6 24.95 10.81 -5.93
CA VAL A 6 24.04 10.04 -6.78
C VAL A 6 23.67 10.91 -7.97
N THR A 7 24.22 10.62 -9.12
CA THR A 7 23.86 11.28 -10.37
C THR A 7 22.50 10.74 -10.81
N ILE A 8 21.44 11.56 -10.66
CA ILE A 8 20.11 11.24 -11.19
C ILE A 8 20.20 11.43 -12.70
N ALA A 9 20.42 10.37 -13.45
CA ALA A 9 20.26 10.38 -14.90
C ALA A 9 18.75 10.56 -15.21
N PRO A 10 18.35 11.49 -16.10
CA PRO A 10 16.95 11.65 -16.44
C PRO A 10 16.47 10.37 -17.15
N MET A 11 15.48 9.68 -16.57
CA MET A 11 14.77 8.59 -17.24
C MET A 11 13.89 9.15 -18.35
N THR A 12 14.47 9.30 -19.53
CA THR A 12 13.77 9.85 -20.70
C THR A 12 12.56 9.00 -21.10
N ALA A 13 12.64 7.68 -20.97
CA ALA A 13 11.54 6.77 -21.31
C ALA A 13 10.32 6.95 -20.39
N LEU A 14 10.51 6.95 -19.05
CA LEU A 14 9.43 7.14 -18.09
C LEU A 14 8.76 8.53 -18.26
N HIS A 15 9.55 9.60 -18.33
CA HIS A 15 8.99 10.95 -18.51
C HIS A 15 8.28 11.10 -19.85
N SER A 16 8.83 10.54 -20.94
CA SER A 16 8.19 10.52 -22.25
C SER A 16 6.88 9.72 -22.22
N PHE A 17 6.82 8.63 -21.47
CA PHE A 17 5.59 7.87 -21.30
C PHE A 17 4.53 8.69 -20.54
N ILE A 18 4.89 9.25 -19.38
CA ILE A 18 3.96 10.04 -18.54
C ILE A 18 3.42 11.24 -19.31
N SER A 19 4.23 11.88 -20.17
CA SER A 19 3.80 13.05 -20.96
C SER A 19 2.65 12.75 -21.94
N ARG A 20 2.37 11.48 -22.23
CA ARG A 20 1.21 11.07 -23.06
C ARG A 20 -0.14 11.24 -22.33
N TYR A 21 -0.10 11.52 -21.02
CA TYR A 21 -1.27 11.67 -20.16
C TYR A 21 -1.38 13.08 -19.55
N PRO A 22 -1.52 14.16 -20.38
CA PRO A 22 -1.39 15.55 -19.93
C PRO A 22 -2.46 15.97 -18.89
N ASN A 23 -3.59 15.27 -18.83
CA ASN A 23 -4.71 15.56 -17.93
C ASN A 23 -4.79 14.60 -16.74
N LYS A 24 -3.74 13.82 -16.50
CA LYS A 24 -3.66 12.88 -15.39
C LYS A 24 -2.49 13.25 -14.48
N THR A 25 -2.63 12.99 -13.20
CA THR A 25 -1.50 13.01 -12.29
C THR A 25 -0.96 11.60 -12.14
N ILE A 26 0.28 11.39 -12.56
CA ILE A 26 0.98 10.11 -12.45
C ILE A 26 2.25 10.35 -11.65
N SER A 27 2.38 9.64 -10.54
CA SER A 27 3.54 9.67 -9.65
C SER A 27 4.19 8.29 -9.60
N ALA A 28 5.50 8.26 -9.73
CA ALA A 28 6.28 7.02 -9.62
C ALA A 28 7.49 7.26 -8.72
N ALA A 29 7.77 6.31 -7.86
CA ALA A 29 8.99 6.27 -7.07
C ALA A 29 9.53 4.84 -7.05
N VAL A 30 10.85 4.70 -7.17
CA VAL A 30 11.55 3.42 -7.15
C VAL A 30 12.82 3.54 -6.34
N TYR A 31 13.15 2.47 -5.63
CA TYR A 31 14.45 2.28 -4.99
C TYR A 31 14.99 0.90 -5.34
N ASP A 32 16.11 0.86 -6.04
CA ASP A 32 16.82 -0.38 -6.38
C ASP A 32 17.76 -0.79 -5.23
N LEU A 33 17.46 -1.91 -4.58
CA LEU A 33 18.24 -2.38 -3.43
C LEU A 33 19.65 -2.85 -3.83
N GLN A 34 19.85 -3.27 -5.08
CA GLN A 34 21.15 -3.73 -5.55
C GLN A 34 22.15 -2.59 -5.73
N THR A 35 21.71 -1.48 -6.31
CA THR A 35 22.60 -0.37 -6.68
C THR A 35 22.44 0.86 -5.80
N GLY A 36 21.33 0.96 -5.07
CA GLY A 36 20.89 2.16 -4.34
C GLY A 36 20.35 3.26 -5.27
N ARG A 37 20.13 2.97 -6.55
CA ARG A 37 19.59 3.92 -7.52
C ARG A 37 18.14 4.26 -7.17
N GLU A 38 17.82 5.54 -7.25
CA GLU A 38 16.46 6.06 -7.10
C GLU A 38 15.95 6.62 -8.42
N ILE A 39 14.64 6.42 -8.67
CA ILE A 39 13.95 6.91 -9.87
C ILE A 39 12.67 7.60 -9.40
N PHE A 40 12.44 8.82 -9.82
CA PHE A 40 11.32 9.63 -9.39
C PHE A 40 10.65 10.34 -10.57
N ALA A 41 9.31 10.31 -10.57
CA ALA A 41 8.47 11.18 -11.39
C ALA A 41 7.30 11.65 -10.53
N ASN A 42 7.16 12.94 -10.29
CA ASN A 42 6.12 13.53 -9.42
C ASN A 42 5.99 12.85 -8.05
N ALA A 43 7.10 12.30 -7.52
CA ALA A 43 7.09 11.35 -6.42
C ALA A 43 6.60 11.94 -5.08
N ASP A 44 6.63 13.27 -4.94
CA ASP A 44 6.27 14.00 -3.72
C ASP A 44 4.83 14.51 -3.72
N VAL A 45 4.06 14.26 -4.79
CA VAL A 45 2.66 14.65 -4.86
C VAL A 45 1.86 13.85 -3.83
N MET A 46 1.23 14.58 -2.90
CA MET A 46 0.39 13.99 -1.86
C MET A 46 -0.99 13.63 -2.44
N MET A 47 -1.42 12.39 -2.23
CA MET A 47 -2.71 11.88 -2.69
C MET A 47 -3.42 11.12 -1.56
N HIS A 48 -4.73 10.91 -1.72
CA HIS A 48 -5.46 9.93 -0.92
C HIS A 48 -4.90 8.54 -1.22
N PRO A 49 -4.42 7.77 -0.22
CA PRO A 49 -3.67 6.53 -0.47
C PRO A 49 -4.55 5.35 -0.89
N ALA A 50 -5.87 5.50 -0.86
CA ALA A 50 -6.80 4.40 -1.04
C ALA A 50 -6.40 3.19 -0.15
N SER A 51 -6.54 1.97 -0.63
CA SER A 51 -6.21 0.77 0.14
C SER A 51 -4.71 0.50 0.34
N THR A 52 -3.79 1.31 -0.24
CA THR A 52 -2.37 1.16 0.06
C THR A 52 -2.04 1.50 1.53
N MET A 53 -2.91 2.27 2.21
CA MET A 53 -2.83 2.55 3.64
C MET A 53 -2.93 1.30 4.54
N LYS A 54 -3.35 0.16 4.00
CA LYS A 54 -3.45 -1.11 4.71
C LYS A 54 -2.08 -1.72 5.04
N VAL A 55 -1.04 -1.39 4.28
CA VAL A 55 0.33 -1.83 4.58
C VAL A 55 0.82 -1.28 5.93
N PRO A 56 0.73 0.03 6.23
CA PRO A 56 1.02 0.53 7.59
C PRO A 56 0.21 -0.14 8.71
N VAL A 57 -1.05 -0.47 8.46
CA VAL A 57 -1.87 -1.21 9.45
C VAL A 57 -1.28 -2.60 9.71
N MET A 58 -0.92 -3.33 8.65
CA MET A 58 -0.22 -4.61 8.75
C MET A 58 1.09 -4.47 9.55
N MET A 59 1.88 -3.44 9.28
CA MET A 59 3.13 -3.20 10.01
C MET A 59 2.88 -3.03 11.51
N GLU A 60 1.85 -2.29 11.91
CA GLU A 60 1.50 -2.09 13.31
C GLU A 60 0.99 -3.38 13.97
N VAL A 61 0.21 -4.21 13.25
CA VAL A 61 -0.20 -5.54 13.72
C VAL A 61 1.03 -6.39 14.06
N PHE A 62 2.00 -6.49 13.16
CA PHE A 62 3.23 -7.26 13.39
C PHE A 62 4.10 -6.66 14.50
N ARG A 63 4.16 -5.31 14.62
CA ARG A 63 4.89 -4.63 15.69
C ARG A 63 4.31 -4.98 17.06
N GLN A 64 2.99 -4.94 17.21
CA GLN A 64 2.33 -5.30 18.46
C GLN A 64 2.46 -6.79 18.77
N ALA A 65 2.40 -7.65 17.75
CA ALA A 65 2.63 -9.09 17.93
C ALA A 65 4.04 -9.37 18.45
N GLN A 66 5.07 -8.76 17.88
CA GLN A 66 6.45 -8.92 18.34
C GLN A 66 6.67 -8.36 19.74
N ALA A 67 5.96 -7.31 20.12
CA ALA A 67 5.99 -6.73 21.46
C ALA A 67 5.17 -7.52 22.50
N GLY A 68 4.47 -8.60 22.11
CA GLY A 68 3.60 -9.38 22.97
C GLY A 68 2.31 -8.66 23.41
N LEU A 69 1.91 -7.58 22.73
CA LEU A 69 0.70 -6.80 23.02
C LEU A 69 -0.56 -7.44 22.39
N LEU A 70 -0.38 -8.30 21.43
CA LEU A 70 -1.39 -9.15 20.82
C LEU A 70 -0.77 -10.47 20.34
N SER A 71 -1.61 -11.47 20.05
CA SER A 71 -1.19 -12.67 19.32
C SER A 71 -1.82 -12.67 17.93
N LEU A 72 -1.06 -13.08 16.91
CA LEU A 72 -1.66 -13.25 15.56
C LEU A 72 -2.75 -14.32 15.54
N ASP A 73 -2.76 -15.25 16.52
CA ASP A 73 -3.77 -16.28 16.68
C ASP A 73 -4.93 -15.84 17.62
N GLU A 74 -4.87 -14.63 18.19
CA GLU A 74 -5.97 -14.00 18.92
C GLU A 74 -7.17 -13.86 17.97
N ARG A 75 -8.37 -14.18 18.48
CA ARG A 75 -9.62 -14.08 17.71
C ARG A 75 -10.35 -12.79 18.05
N LEU A 76 -10.67 -12.02 17.02
CA LEU A 76 -11.49 -10.82 17.15
C LEU A 76 -12.93 -11.12 16.72
N PRO A 77 -13.93 -10.56 17.41
CA PRO A 77 -15.31 -10.64 16.94
C PRO A 77 -15.44 -9.91 15.59
N ILE A 78 -16.26 -10.46 14.69
CA ILE A 78 -16.60 -9.83 13.42
C ILE A 78 -17.88 -9.04 13.62
N TYR A 79 -17.82 -7.73 13.44
CA TYR A 79 -18.95 -6.81 13.51
C TYR A 79 -18.79 -5.69 12.49
N ASN A 80 -19.87 -5.04 12.14
CA ASN A 80 -19.90 -3.92 11.20
C ASN A 80 -20.58 -2.70 11.85
N SER A 81 -19.93 -2.15 12.86
CA SER A 81 -20.34 -0.95 13.57
C SER A 81 -19.10 -0.26 14.10
N PHE A 82 -18.83 0.96 13.63
CA PHE A 82 -17.62 1.74 13.92
C PHE A 82 -18.00 3.15 14.31
N ASN A 83 -17.09 3.86 14.97
CA ASN A 83 -17.32 5.24 15.39
C ASN A 83 -16.55 6.23 14.51
N SER A 84 -17.24 7.27 14.02
CA SER A 84 -16.62 8.36 13.29
C SER A 84 -15.62 9.10 14.16
N ILE A 85 -14.44 9.39 13.61
CA ILE A 85 -13.41 10.18 14.30
C ILE A 85 -13.80 11.65 14.50
N VAL A 86 -14.87 12.11 13.85
CA VAL A 86 -15.34 13.50 13.91
C VAL A 86 -16.10 13.77 15.20
N ASP A 87 -17.05 12.91 15.54
CA ASP A 87 -18.00 13.15 16.62
C ASP A 87 -18.39 11.89 17.40
N GLY A 88 -17.76 10.75 17.12
CA GLY A 88 -18.05 9.47 17.76
C GLY A 88 -19.37 8.83 17.34
N SER A 89 -20.08 9.38 16.35
CA SER A 89 -21.31 8.78 15.87
C SER A 89 -21.05 7.46 15.15
N GLU A 90 -21.94 6.51 15.35
CA GLU A 90 -21.85 5.18 14.77
C GLU A 90 -22.06 5.21 13.24
N PHE A 91 -21.31 4.38 12.51
CA PHE A 91 -21.49 4.08 11.11
C PHE A 91 -21.14 2.61 10.81
N ALA A 92 -21.66 2.10 9.71
CA ALA A 92 -21.34 0.79 9.17
C ALA A 92 -20.72 0.91 7.78
N LEU A 93 -19.93 -0.09 7.39
CA LEU A 93 -19.41 -0.21 6.02
C LEU A 93 -20.50 -0.77 5.10
N GLU A 94 -20.44 -0.37 3.84
CA GLU A 94 -21.32 -0.90 2.79
C GLU A 94 -20.68 -2.17 2.19
N GLU A 95 -21.34 -3.33 2.33
CA GLU A 95 -20.85 -4.59 1.74
C GLU A 95 -20.61 -4.46 0.23
N ALA A 96 -21.40 -3.65 -0.46
CA ALA A 96 -21.27 -3.43 -1.90
C ALA A 96 -19.94 -2.76 -2.27
N ASP A 97 -19.38 -1.93 -1.38
CA ASP A 97 -18.15 -1.16 -1.59
C ASP A 97 -16.90 -1.93 -1.13
N ASP A 98 -17.07 -3.10 -0.49
CA ASP A 98 -15.92 -3.94 -0.07
C ASP A 98 -15.53 -4.95 -1.16
N SER A 99 -14.24 -5.07 -1.41
CA SER A 99 -13.70 -6.05 -2.37
C SER A 99 -13.82 -7.49 -1.88
N ASP A 100 -13.85 -7.70 -0.55
CA ASP A 100 -14.05 -9.02 0.07
C ASP A 100 -15.34 -9.04 0.89
N LYS A 101 -16.33 -9.76 0.40
CA LYS A 101 -17.65 -9.89 1.04
C LYS A 101 -17.73 -11.06 2.04
N THR A 102 -16.69 -11.88 2.15
CA THR A 102 -16.75 -13.13 2.92
C THR A 102 -16.96 -12.92 4.43
N LEU A 103 -16.45 -11.81 4.98
CA LEU A 103 -16.62 -11.50 6.40
C LEU A 103 -18.03 -11.03 6.76
N TYR A 104 -18.76 -10.39 5.82
CA TYR A 104 -20.11 -9.90 6.10
C TYR A 104 -21.10 -11.03 6.41
N ALA A 105 -20.96 -12.18 5.72
CA ALA A 105 -21.76 -13.38 5.99
C ALA A 105 -21.43 -14.02 7.37
N ARG A 106 -20.37 -13.58 8.03
CA ARG A 106 -19.87 -14.13 9.28
C ARG A 106 -19.94 -13.13 10.45
N ILE A 107 -20.71 -12.07 10.30
CA ILE A 107 -20.97 -11.11 11.40
C ILE A 107 -21.60 -11.85 12.58
N GLY A 108 -21.05 -11.65 13.80
CA GLY A 108 -21.40 -12.37 15.01
C GLY A 108 -20.50 -13.55 15.34
N GLU A 109 -19.65 -13.98 14.40
CA GLU A 109 -18.58 -14.95 14.64
C GLU A 109 -17.28 -14.25 15.07
N SER A 110 -16.18 -14.98 15.06
CA SER A 110 -14.85 -14.41 15.27
C SER A 110 -13.82 -14.99 14.30
N GLU A 111 -12.77 -14.19 14.01
CA GLU A 111 -11.66 -14.60 13.15
C GLU A 111 -10.32 -14.23 13.78
N THR A 112 -9.25 -14.96 13.43
CA THR A 112 -7.90 -14.67 13.91
C THR A 112 -7.37 -13.36 13.31
N ILE A 113 -6.54 -12.64 14.08
CA ILE A 113 -5.83 -11.46 13.59
C ILE A 113 -5.00 -11.81 12.36
N ARG A 114 -4.39 -12.97 12.32
CA ARG A 114 -3.62 -13.48 11.17
C ARG A 114 -4.47 -13.52 9.89
N GLU A 115 -5.65 -14.11 9.96
CA GLU A 115 -6.53 -14.22 8.80
C GLU A 115 -7.15 -12.87 8.42
N LEU A 116 -7.57 -12.06 9.40
CA LEU A 116 -8.02 -10.69 9.13
C LEU A 116 -6.94 -9.86 8.42
N ASN A 117 -5.68 -9.97 8.88
CA ASN A 117 -4.54 -9.31 8.24
C ASN A 117 -4.30 -9.81 6.81
N ARG A 118 -4.44 -11.11 6.56
CA ARG A 118 -4.36 -11.68 5.22
C ARG A 118 -5.46 -11.15 4.31
N LEU A 119 -6.72 -11.17 4.75
CA LEU A 119 -7.87 -10.66 3.99
C LEU A 119 -7.74 -9.16 3.70
N MET A 120 -7.28 -8.37 4.67
CA MET A 120 -7.00 -6.94 4.51
C MET A 120 -6.00 -6.67 3.38
N ILE A 121 -4.95 -7.45 3.26
CA ILE A 121 -3.89 -7.24 2.26
C ILE A 121 -4.23 -7.92 0.94
N VAL A 122 -4.55 -9.22 0.96
CA VAL A 122 -4.67 -10.07 -0.23
C VAL A 122 -5.93 -9.76 -1.03
N ARG A 123 -7.06 -9.54 -0.33
CA ARG A 123 -8.38 -9.24 -0.92
C ARG A 123 -8.84 -7.81 -0.70
N SER A 124 -8.00 -7.02 -0.06
CA SER A 124 -8.32 -5.63 0.25
C SER A 124 -9.61 -5.44 1.07
N SER A 125 -9.95 -6.37 1.98
CA SER A 125 -11.15 -6.27 2.82
C SER A 125 -11.18 -4.99 3.65
N ASN A 126 -12.24 -4.19 3.49
CA ASN A 126 -12.46 -2.98 4.27
C ASN A 126 -12.90 -3.33 5.69
N LEU A 127 -13.75 -4.34 5.84
CA LEU A 127 -14.22 -4.79 7.15
C LEU A 127 -13.06 -5.31 8.01
N ALA A 128 -12.20 -6.18 7.44
CA ALA A 128 -11.01 -6.64 8.14
C ALA A 128 -10.08 -5.47 8.55
N THR A 129 -9.96 -4.46 7.70
CA THR A 129 -9.14 -3.27 7.97
C THR A 129 -9.64 -2.51 9.19
N ASN A 130 -10.94 -2.19 9.26
CA ASN A 130 -11.50 -1.43 10.36
C ASN A 130 -11.44 -2.21 11.67
N LEU A 131 -11.73 -3.52 11.67
CA LEU A 131 -11.57 -4.39 12.84
C LEU A 131 -10.13 -4.38 13.37
N LEU A 132 -9.14 -4.50 12.48
CA LEU A 132 -7.72 -4.44 12.86
C LEU A 132 -7.32 -3.05 13.35
N MET A 133 -7.78 -1.97 12.71
CA MET A 133 -7.48 -0.60 13.14
C MET A 133 -8.03 -0.28 14.53
N GLU A 134 -9.21 -0.77 14.87
CA GLU A 134 -9.73 -0.65 16.25
C GLU A 134 -8.89 -1.45 17.25
N ARG A 135 -8.46 -2.67 16.87
CA ARG A 135 -7.65 -3.51 17.76
C ARG A 135 -6.25 -2.95 18.03
N VAL A 136 -5.58 -2.43 16.99
CA VAL A 136 -4.21 -1.92 17.14
C VAL A 136 -4.17 -0.44 17.54
N GLY A 137 -5.21 0.33 17.23
CA GLY A 137 -5.29 1.77 17.46
C GLY A 137 -4.72 2.61 16.31
N THR A 138 -5.56 3.37 15.63
CA THR A 138 -5.19 4.20 14.48
C THR A 138 -4.04 5.17 14.77
N SER A 139 -4.05 5.82 15.94
CA SER A 139 -2.99 6.73 16.35
C SER A 139 -1.62 6.05 16.49
N ARG A 140 -1.58 4.76 16.83
CA ARG A 140 -0.35 3.98 16.91
C ARG A 140 0.20 3.66 15.53
N VAL A 141 -0.69 3.40 14.54
CA VAL A 141 -0.29 3.23 13.14
C VAL A 141 0.42 4.49 12.64
N ASP A 142 -0.18 5.66 12.82
CA ASP A 142 0.42 6.93 12.38
C ASP A 142 1.72 7.26 13.13
N ALA A 143 1.78 7.04 14.45
CA ALA A 143 2.99 7.23 15.23
C ALA A 143 4.13 6.32 14.75
N PHE A 144 3.84 5.04 14.45
CA PHE A 144 4.85 4.11 13.98
C PHE A 144 5.41 4.49 12.60
N ILE A 145 4.57 4.98 11.70
CA ILE A 145 5.03 5.54 10.41
C ILE A 145 6.05 6.67 10.63
N LYS A 146 5.75 7.59 11.58
CA LYS A 146 6.64 8.72 11.91
C LYS A 146 7.95 8.26 12.56
N GLU A 147 7.90 7.28 13.45
CA GLU A 147 9.10 6.66 14.06
C GLU A 147 10.05 6.07 13.01
N LEU A 148 9.52 5.50 11.93
CA LEU A 148 10.30 5.02 10.79
C LEU A 148 10.84 6.15 9.89
N GLY A 149 10.56 7.40 10.24
CA GLY A 149 10.99 8.58 9.48
C GLY A 149 10.26 8.74 8.15
N ILE A 150 9.04 8.22 8.03
CA ILE A 150 8.17 8.38 6.85
C ILE A 150 7.25 9.57 7.13
N ALA A 151 7.75 10.79 6.91
CA ALA A 151 7.05 12.03 7.29
C ALA A 151 5.83 12.32 6.40
N ASP A 152 5.93 11.99 5.09
CA ASP A 152 4.93 12.34 4.07
C ASP A 152 3.89 11.24 3.88
N MET A 153 3.46 10.62 4.98
CA MET A 153 2.38 9.65 5.03
C MET A 153 1.61 9.82 6.34
N THR A 154 0.29 9.78 6.28
CA THR A 154 -0.57 9.81 7.46
C THR A 154 -1.65 8.75 7.35
N VAL A 155 -1.92 8.05 8.47
CA VAL A 155 -3.02 7.11 8.62
C VAL A 155 -3.78 7.48 9.89
N ILE A 156 -4.81 8.30 9.74
CA ILE A 156 -5.53 8.94 10.85
C ILE A 156 -6.96 8.44 11.03
N ARG A 157 -7.49 7.70 10.06
CA ARG A 157 -8.84 7.15 10.15
C ARG A 157 -8.98 5.79 9.45
N GLY A 158 -10.00 5.04 9.84
CA GLY A 158 -10.46 3.84 9.13
C GLY A 158 -11.13 4.17 7.79
N LEU A 159 -11.64 3.14 7.18
CA LEU A 159 -12.30 3.22 5.87
C LEU A 159 -13.78 3.59 6.05
N GLU A 160 -14.34 4.24 5.04
CA GLU A 160 -15.75 4.61 4.90
C GLU A 160 -16.32 5.51 6.01
N ASP A 161 -15.49 6.19 6.79
CA ASP A 161 -15.96 7.31 7.60
C ASP A 161 -16.32 8.48 6.68
N LYS A 162 -17.56 8.44 6.16
CA LYS A 162 -18.09 9.43 5.20
C LYS A 162 -18.14 10.84 5.79
N LYS A 163 -18.25 10.99 7.14
CA LYS A 163 -18.21 12.30 7.81
C LYS A 163 -16.80 12.90 7.76
N ALA A 164 -15.80 12.14 8.16
CA ALA A 164 -14.42 12.57 8.11
C ALA A 164 -14.00 12.90 6.66
N TYR A 165 -14.39 12.08 5.69
CA TYR A 165 -14.12 12.32 4.28
C TYR A 165 -14.68 13.67 3.80
N ARG A 166 -15.95 13.99 4.12
CA ARG A 166 -16.59 15.27 3.74
C ARG A 166 -15.92 16.50 4.37
N LEU A 167 -15.30 16.34 5.53
CA LEU A 167 -14.53 17.39 6.21
C LEU A 167 -13.07 17.44 5.79
N ASN A 168 -12.70 16.66 4.75
CA ASN A 168 -11.33 16.52 4.27
C ASN A 168 -10.33 16.03 5.32
N ILE A 169 -10.82 15.27 6.33
CA ILE A 169 -9.97 14.58 7.31
C ILE A 169 -9.64 13.21 6.71
N ASN A 170 -8.52 13.15 5.97
CA ASN A 170 -8.19 12.00 5.14
C ASN A 170 -6.79 11.46 5.43
N ASN A 171 -6.62 10.16 5.21
CA ASN A 171 -5.30 9.56 5.08
C ASN A 171 -4.59 10.16 3.85
N SER A 172 -3.29 10.26 3.88
CA SER A 172 -2.51 10.77 2.77
C SER A 172 -1.16 10.06 2.63
N ALA A 173 -0.67 9.94 1.41
CA ALA A 173 0.67 9.42 1.12
C ALA A 173 1.17 10.00 -0.20
N SER A 174 2.49 9.92 -0.39
CA SER A 174 3.16 10.15 -1.67
C SER A 174 3.75 8.83 -2.21
N ALA A 175 4.07 8.77 -3.50
CA ALA A 175 4.78 7.64 -4.06
C ALA A 175 6.16 7.45 -3.37
N ARG A 176 6.86 8.55 -3.06
CA ARG A 176 8.13 8.52 -2.33
C ARG A 176 7.99 7.91 -0.94
N SER A 177 7.02 8.34 -0.15
CA SER A 177 6.83 7.82 1.21
C SER A 177 6.47 6.34 1.20
N SER A 178 5.64 5.92 0.25
CA SER A 178 5.26 4.52 0.06
C SER A 178 6.43 3.65 -0.39
N THR A 179 7.27 4.14 -1.32
CA THR A 179 8.49 3.43 -1.72
C THR A 179 9.49 3.31 -0.57
N ARG A 180 9.65 4.36 0.26
CA ARG A 180 10.47 4.28 1.47
C ARG A 180 9.98 3.19 2.43
N MET A 181 8.68 3.10 2.64
CA MET A 181 8.06 2.05 3.46
C MET A 181 8.35 0.65 2.89
N MET A 182 8.09 0.43 1.61
CA MET A 182 8.34 -0.86 0.94
C MET A 182 9.82 -1.24 0.96
N ARG A 183 10.73 -0.26 0.78
CA ARG A 183 12.17 -0.44 0.95
C ARG A 183 12.53 -0.93 2.35
N LEU A 184 12.02 -0.29 3.41
CA LEU A 184 12.30 -0.70 4.80
C LEU A 184 11.83 -2.13 5.07
N ILE A 185 10.68 -2.53 4.51
CA ILE A 185 10.19 -3.92 4.59
C ILE A 185 11.16 -4.86 3.87
N ALA A 186 11.57 -4.54 2.64
CA ALA A 186 12.49 -5.35 1.84
C ALA A 186 13.86 -5.51 2.53
N GLU A 187 14.36 -4.45 3.16
CA GLU A 187 15.63 -4.45 3.91
C GLU A 187 15.52 -5.17 5.28
N GLY A 188 14.32 -5.56 5.74
CA GLY A 188 14.12 -6.15 7.07
C GLY A 188 14.25 -5.17 8.23
N LYS A 189 13.98 -3.87 7.98
CA LYS A 189 14.27 -2.76 8.92
C LYS A 189 13.03 -2.15 9.59
N VAL A 190 11.85 -2.71 9.35
CA VAL A 190 10.61 -2.17 9.97
C VAL A 190 10.50 -2.59 11.44
N ILE A 191 10.68 -3.87 11.73
CA ILE A 191 10.54 -4.44 13.08
C ILE A 191 11.69 -5.42 13.31
N SER A 192 11.63 -6.58 12.64
CA SER A 192 12.66 -7.60 12.56
C SER A 192 12.67 -8.20 11.16
N ARG A 193 13.76 -8.85 10.78
CA ARG A 193 13.85 -9.54 9.48
C ARG A 193 12.71 -10.56 9.33
N GLN A 194 12.45 -11.36 10.36
CA GLN A 194 11.38 -12.36 10.35
C GLN A 194 10.01 -11.72 10.11
N ALA A 195 9.67 -10.66 10.85
CA ALA A 195 8.38 -9.97 10.67
C ALA A 195 8.25 -9.38 9.26
N CYS A 196 9.33 -8.80 8.71
CA CYS A 196 9.34 -8.28 7.35
C CYS A 196 9.14 -9.39 6.31
N ASP A 197 9.78 -10.54 6.48
CA ASP A 197 9.63 -11.69 5.60
C ASP A 197 8.18 -12.24 5.65
N GLU A 198 7.55 -12.30 6.82
CA GLU A 198 6.15 -12.68 6.96
C GLU A 198 5.22 -11.66 6.26
N MET A 199 5.44 -10.35 6.42
CA MET A 199 4.69 -9.32 5.71
C MET A 199 4.84 -9.44 4.18
N ILE A 200 6.05 -9.72 3.69
CA ILE A 200 6.31 -9.98 2.26
C ILE A 200 5.52 -11.20 1.79
N GLN A 201 5.50 -12.30 2.56
CA GLN A 201 4.72 -13.49 2.18
C GLN A 201 3.22 -13.20 2.10
N VAL A 202 2.67 -12.38 3.00
CA VAL A 202 1.27 -11.95 2.91
C VAL A 202 1.03 -11.16 1.62
N MET A 203 1.90 -10.18 1.30
CA MET A 203 1.77 -9.35 0.10
C MET A 203 1.98 -10.12 -1.21
N LEU A 204 2.80 -11.19 -1.22
CA LEU A 204 2.95 -12.09 -2.37
C LEU A 204 1.66 -12.83 -2.72
N GLY A 205 0.72 -12.92 -1.79
CA GLY A 205 -0.61 -13.50 -1.99
C GLY A 205 -1.63 -12.56 -2.64
N GLN A 206 -1.26 -11.34 -3.04
CA GLN A 206 -2.18 -10.36 -3.65
C GLN A 206 -2.96 -10.97 -4.82
N GLU A 207 -4.31 -10.82 -4.81
CA GLU A 207 -5.19 -11.37 -5.84
C GLU A 207 -5.43 -10.40 -7.02
N PHE A 208 -5.21 -9.08 -6.86
CA PHE A 208 -5.39 -8.06 -7.89
C PHE A 208 -4.06 -7.75 -8.60
N ASN A 209 -3.83 -8.33 -9.77
CA ASN A 209 -2.52 -8.35 -10.43
C ASN A 209 -2.48 -7.55 -11.75
N GLU A 210 -3.42 -6.66 -11.97
CA GLU A 210 -3.61 -5.92 -13.23
C GLU A 210 -2.65 -4.74 -13.40
N SER A 211 -1.88 -4.36 -12.35
CA SER A 211 -1.01 -3.18 -12.34
C SER A 211 0.48 -3.57 -12.38
N ILE A 212 1.24 -3.41 -11.30
CA ILE A 212 2.69 -3.65 -11.29
C ILE A 212 3.08 -5.00 -11.90
N PRO A 213 2.43 -6.14 -11.57
CA PRO A 213 2.85 -7.45 -12.10
C PRO A 213 2.53 -7.68 -13.57
N ALA A 214 1.49 -7.01 -14.11
CA ALA A 214 0.79 -7.43 -15.32
C ALA A 214 1.67 -7.60 -16.59
N LEU A 215 2.68 -6.75 -16.76
CA LEU A 215 3.58 -6.77 -17.93
C LEU A 215 5.02 -7.15 -17.56
N LEU A 216 5.25 -7.65 -16.35
CA LEU A 216 6.58 -8.14 -15.97
C LEU A 216 6.83 -9.54 -16.55
N PRO A 217 8.11 -9.90 -16.84
CA PRO A 217 8.46 -11.21 -17.35
C PRO A 217 8.02 -12.35 -16.43
N GLY A 218 7.75 -13.53 -17.01
CA GLY A 218 7.45 -14.72 -16.24
C GLY A 218 8.55 -15.07 -15.24
N GLY A 219 8.16 -15.50 -14.04
CA GLY A 219 9.08 -15.82 -12.94
C GLY A 219 9.44 -14.63 -12.02
N VAL A 220 9.09 -13.40 -12.38
CA VAL A 220 9.19 -12.25 -11.49
C VAL A 220 8.07 -12.32 -10.45
N ARG A 221 8.41 -12.29 -9.17
CA ARG A 221 7.43 -12.23 -8.07
C ARG A 221 7.25 -10.79 -7.61
N VAL A 222 6.04 -10.45 -7.23
CA VAL A 222 5.72 -9.10 -6.72
C VAL A 222 4.96 -9.23 -5.41
N ALA A 223 5.52 -8.71 -4.33
CA ALA A 223 4.81 -8.52 -3.08
C ALA A 223 4.23 -7.10 -3.09
N HIS A 224 2.89 -6.97 -3.22
CA HIS A 224 2.33 -5.65 -3.45
C HIS A 224 0.95 -5.44 -2.81
N LYS A 225 0.52 -4.20 -2.79
CA LYS A 225 -0.82 -3.79 -2.37
C LYS A 225 -1.38 -2.74 -3.31
N THR A 226 -2.50 -3.09 -3.92
CA THR A 226 -3.30 -2.19 -4.76
C THR A 226 -4.19 -1.27 -3.92
N GLY A 227 -4.66 -0.18 -4.51
CA GLY A 227 -5.64 0.69 -3.88
C GLY A 227 -6.38 1.50 -4.93
N TRP A 228 -7.70 1.63 -4.78
CA TRP A 228 -8.52 2.48 -5.64
C TRP A 228 -9.66 3.12 -4.83
N THR A 229 -10.05 4.31 -5.23
CA THR A 229 -11.24 5.01 -4.75
C THR A 229 -11.52 6.21 -5.68
N GLY A 230 -12.70 6.28 -6.24
CA GLY A 230 -13.02 7.29 -7.26
C GLY A 230 -11.99 7.27 -8.40
N ASP A 231 -11.39 8.43 -8.66
CA ASP A 231 -10.40 8.61 -9.73
C ASP A 231 -8.95 8.24 -9.33
N PHE A 232 -8.74 7.72 -8.11
CA PHE A 232 -7.43 7.31 -7.61
C PHE A 232 -7.21 5.82 -7.82
N PHE A 233 -6.08 5.47 -8.47
CA PHE A 233 -5.63 4.08 -8.62
C PHE A 233 -4.15 4.01 -8.29
N HIS A 234 -3.78 3.08 -7.42
CA HIS A 234 -2.42 2.96 -6.90
C HIS A 234 -1.99 1.51 -6.83
N ASP A 235 -0.69 1.29 -6.92
CA ASP A 235 -0.09 0.02 -6.58
C ASP A 235 1.31 0.26 -6.00
N ILE A 236 1.62 -0.38 -4.87
CA ILE A 236 2.91 -0.25 -4.18
C ILE A 236 3.45 -1.63 -3.88
N GLY A 237 4.75 -1.86 -4.12
CA GLY A 237 5.28 -3.20 -3.97
C GLY A 237 6.80 -3.31 -3.90
N ILE A 238 7.22 -4.57 -3.73
CA ILE A 238 8.58 -5.05 -3.81
C ILE A 238 8.62 -6.06 -4.95
N VAL A 239 9.38 -5.77 -5.99
CA VAL A 239 9.57 -6.63 -7.14
C VAL A 239 10.83 -7.46 -6.95
N PHE A 240 10.72 -8.76 -7.16
CA PHE A 240 11.78 -9.75 -6.99
C PHE A 240 12.18 -10.33 -8.37
N PRO A 241 13.10 -9.68 -9.11
CA PRO A 241 13.62 -10.24 -10.34
C PRO A 241 14.46 -11.50 -10.06
N PRO A 242 14.51 -12.47 -10.98
CA PRO A 242 15.42 -13.61 -10.81
C PRO A 242 16.89 -13.18 -10.73
N ASN A 243 17.65 -13.84 -9.88
CA ASN A 243 19.11 -13.72 -9.77
C ASN A 243 19.66 -12.31 -9.42
N ARG A 244 18.86 -11.45 -8.78
CA ARG A 244 19.32 -10.17 -8.26
C ARG A 244 18.54 -9.72 -7.02
N GLU A 245 19.06 -8.69 -6.36
CA GLU A 245 18.34 -8.02 -5.26
C GLU A 245 17.06 -7.37 -5.78
N PRO A 246 16.03 -7.30 -4.94
CA PRO A 246 14.75 -6.69 -5.29
C PRO A 246 14.83 -5.17 -5.48
N PHE A 247 13.75 -4.58 -5.97
CA PHE A 247 13.53 -3.14 -5.91
C PHE A 247 12.14 -2.82 -5.35
N ALA A 248 12.04 -1.72 -4.61
CA ALA A 248 10.77 -1.17 -4.15
C ALA A 248 10.22 -0.21 -5.21
N ILE A 249 8.91 -0.25 -5.43
CA ILE A 249 8.20 0.57 -6.42
C ILE A 249 6.86 1.04 -5.85
N SER A 250 6.49 2.28 -6.16
CA SER A 250 5.16 2.82 -5.85
C SER A 250 4.67 3.66 -7.01
N LEU A 251 3.48 3.33 -7.48
CA LEU A 251 2.79 4.00 -8.57
C LEU A 251 1.47 4.57 -8.05
N PHE A 252 1.31 5.87 -8.18
CA PHE A 252 0.12 6.61 -7.75
C PHE A 252 -0.45 7.33 -8.95
N THR A 253 -1.75 7.19 -9.18
CA THR A 253 -2.43 7.87 -10.30
C THR A 253 -3.70 8.57 -9.82
N TYR A 254 -4.05 9.67 -10.48
CA TYR A 254 -5.27 10.42 -10.26
C TYR A 254 -5.84 10.95 -11.59
N GLY A 255 -7.17 11.00 -11.66
CA GLY A 255 -7.91 11.54 -12.79
C GLY A 255 -8.23 10.52 -13.88
N PHE A 256 -7.98 9.21 -13.65
CA PHE A 256 -8.51 8.15 -14.50
C PHE A 256 -9.98 7.93 -14.18
N PRO A 257 -10.83 7.64 -15.20
CA PRO A 257 -12.25 7.49 -14.94
C PRO A 257 -12.54 6.22 -14.14
N GLU A 258 -13.36 6.35 -13.09
CA GLU A 258 -13.76 5.24 -12.23
C GLU A 258 -14.48 4.10 -12.98
N ASN A 259 -15.19 4.44 -14.06
CA ASN A 259 -15.91 3.47 -14.90
C ASN A 259 -15.01 2.80 -15.96
N ASP A 260 -13.72 3.13 -16.03
CA ASP A 260 -12.75 2.51 -16.93
C ASP A 260 -11.38 2.39 -16.22
N GLU A 261 -11.37 1.59 -15.17
CA GLU A 261 -10.16 1.31 -14.37
C GLU A 261 -9.03 0.67 -15.18
N SER A 262 -9.37 0.01 -16.31
CA SER A 262 -8.38 -0.63 -17.16
C SER A 262 -7.32 0.33 -17.71
N GLN A 263 -7.67 1.60 -17.94
CA GLN A 263 -6.70 2.62 -18.37
C GLN A 263 -5.65 2.90 -17.29
N ALA A 264 -6.06 2.99 -16.02
CA ALA A 264 -5.13 3.21 -14.91
C ALA A 264 -4.23 2.00 -14.69
N HIS A 265 -4.81 0.79 -14.71
CA HIS A 265 -4.07 -0.46 -14.57
C HIS A 265 -3.03 -0.63 -15.68
N ASN A 266 -3.43 -0.45 -16.95
CA ASN A 266 -2.52 -0.51 -18.10
C ASN A 266 -1.40 0.54 -18.01
N CYS A 267 -1.72 1.77 -17.60
CA CYS A 267 -0.73 2.82 -17.39
C CYS A 267 0.32 2.40 -16.34
N MET A 268 -0.11 1.88 -15.18
CA MET A 268 0.80 1.40 -14.14
C MET A 268 1.61 0.18 -14.58
N ALA A 269 1.02 -0.74 -15.32
CA ALA A 269 1.69 -1.92 -15.86
C ALA A 269 2.79 -1.55 -16.86
N GLU A 270 2.52 -0.62 -17.79
CA GLU A 270 3.52 -0.11 -18.73
C GLU A 270 4.66 0.62 -18.01
N ILE A 271 4.37 1.46 -17.02
CA ILE A 271 5.39 2.13 -16.20
C ILE A 271 6.26 1.08 -15.48
N SER A 272 5.65 0.07 -14.88
CA SER A 272 6.37 -1.02 -14.22
C SER A 272 7.32 -1.75 -15.19
N SER A 273 6.84 -2.06 -16.39
CA SER A 273 7.64 -2.69 -17.45
C SER A 273 8.81 -1.82 -17.93
N ILE A 274 8.60 -0.51 -18.10
CA ILE A 274 9.65 0.46 -18.44
C ILE A 274 10.73 0.48 -17.36
N ILE A 275 10.32 0.58 -16.08
CA ILE A 275 11.24 0.60 -14.93
C ILE A 275 12.00 -0.72 -14.84
N TYR A 276 11.33 -1.85 -15.00
CA TYR A 276 11.96 -3.16 -15.00
C TYR A 276 13.04 -3.25 -16.07
N SER A 277 12.73 -2.89 -17.30
CA SER A 277 13.67 -2.90 -18.43
C SER A 277 14.88 -1.98 -18.18
N GLU A 278 14.67 -0.83 -17.56
CA GLU A 278 15.73 0.12 -17.23
C GLU A 278 16.69 -0.37 -16.14
N LEU A 279 16.18 -1.16 -15.17
CA LEU A 279 16.97 -1.65 -14.05
C LEU A 279 17.66 -2.99 -14.36
N ILE A 280 17.05 -3.80 -15.22
CA ILE A 280 17.46 -5.19 -15.44
C ILE A 280 18.12 -5.38 -16.82
N GLY A 281 17.63 -4.63 -17.84
CA GLY A 281 18.06 -4.71 -19.23
C GLY A 281 19.40 -4.19 -19.50
#